data_3f5b36656d6f8f30fb72b5ea7da05d16
#
_entry.id   3f5b36656d6f8f30fb72b5ea7da05d16
#
_cell.length_a   1.000
_cell.length_b   1.000
_cell.length_c   1.000
_cell.angle_alpha   90.00
_cell.angle_beta   90.00
_cell.angle_gamma   90.00
#
_symmetry.space_group_name_H-M   'P 1'
#
loop_
_entity.id
_entity.type
_entity.pdbx_description
1 polymer ?
#
loop_
_entity_poly.entity_id
_entity_poly.type
_entity_poly.pdbx_seq_one_letter_code
_entity_poly.pdbx_strand_id
1 'polypeptide(L)'
;MIDCCTKKPHPKGPRSFSPPSLPRRKQTRFAMLDKDIHLSRRPPASELSEACRPISEAEAETIAEQLYGRRGSAKRFETEKDDTFFLDCAENGQFVLKVAHPSESFDELDFQVALMRHVELRAPALPTPRIFGDLQGQFLPVVTTSDAERRVVRLISFIRGTPLDKTNSTAAQRVCVGELLAKLRNAMADFSHPSDGRELAWDVTHLLNLSYLLDYVPNDGRRAWVKTALDRFAEIKPRLDCCRRQVLHNDFNTSNLVVDHGNPQFVNGIIDFGDAVRTAIAVDVSTALMNQMPKQLDNTNRQDLFVEPKDVLRGYLRHADLEHEELLLIPFLAMGRLAVRALLTCWRAQLFPENSRYILRHTEAGWAHLRWFNSLSTNQIADLLTGRI
;
A
#
# COMPACT_ATOMS: atom_id res chain seq x y z
N MET A 1 75.17 8.92 -29.62
CA MET A 1 76.25 8.69 -28.64
C MET A 1 75.82 7.65 -27.70
N ILE A 2 76.47 6.53 -27.76
CA ILE A 2 76.82 5.55 -26.72
C ILE A 2 75.67 4.73 -26.24
N ASP A 3 75.44 3.50 -26.76
CA ASP A 3 76.14 2.22 -26.47
C ASP A 3 75.90 1.76 -25.03
N CYS A 4 75.46 0.61 -24.74
CA CYS A 4 75.91 -0.75 -24.89
C CYS A 4 75.14 -1.64 -23.95
N CYS A 5 74.78 -2.74 -24.14
CA CYS A 5 75.25 -4.11 -24.25
C CYS A 5 74.25 -5.10 -23.60
N THR A 6 73.73 -5.89 -24.38
CA THR A 6 73.63 -7.39 -24.36
C THR A 6 73.92 -8.13 -23.07
N LYS A 7 73.00 -9.02 -22.66
CA LYS A 7 73.29 -10.46 -22.45
C LYS A 7 71.95 -11.26 -22.26
N LYS A 8 71.82 -12.24 -23.20
CA LYS A 8 70.91 -13.40 -23.01
C LYS A 8 71.61 -14.45 -22.14
N PRO A 9 70.86 -15.24 -21.42
CA PRO A 9 71.15 -16.66 -21.32
C PRO A 9 69.97 -17.60 -21.65
N HIS A 10 70.35 -18.79 -21.97
CA HIS A 10 69.76 -19.95 -22.59
C HIS A 10 68.58 -20.60 -21.89
N PRO A 11 67.84 -21.50 -22.60
CA PRO A 11 66.51 -22.02 -22.17
C PRO A 11 66.64 -23.25 -21.26
N LYS A 12 65.80 -23.33 -20.29
CA LYS A 12 65.54 -24.55 -19.49
C LYS A 12 64.25 -25.20 -19.97
N GLY A 13 64.35 -26.52 -20.20
CA GLY A 13 63.33 -27.38 -20.77
C GLY A 13 62.00 -27.51 -20.04
N PRO A 14 61.02 -28.23 -20.62
CA PRO A 14 59.64 -28.18 -20.29
C PRO A 14 59.34 -28.85 -18.95
N ARG A 15 58.65 -28.08 -17.99
CA ARG A 15 58.03 -28.66 -16.83
C ARG A 15 56.62 -29.07 -17.21
N SER A 16 56.30 -30.33 -16.93
CA SER A 16 54.99 -30.91 -17.03
C SER A 16 53.98 -30.13 -16.16
N PHE A 17 52.96 -29.53 -16.77
CA PHE A 17 51.81 -28.96 -16.07
C PHE A 17 50.74 -30.04 -15.93
N SER A 18 50.43 -30.44 -14.70
CA SER A 18 49.21 -31.14 -14.37
C SER A 18 48.06 -30.12 -14.26
N PRO A 19 46.84 -30.40 -14.79
CA PRO A 19 45.72 -29.46 -14.73
C PRO A 19 45.22 -29.35 -13.28
N PRO A 20 44.80 -28.13 -12.85
CA PRO A 20 44.19 -27.95 -11.53
C PRO A 20 42.83 -28.61 -11.49
N SER A 21 42.62 -29.42 -10.44
CA SER A 21 41.34 -30.01 -10.09
C SER A 21 40.28 -28.94 -9.86
N LEU A 22 39.15 -29.04 -10.57
CA LEU A 22 37.93 -28.23 -10.37
C LEU A 22 37.47 -28.35 -8.93
N PRO A 23 37.11 -27.24 -8.27
CA PRO A 23 36.53 -27.30 -6.92
C PRO A 23 35.13 -27.92 -7.01
N ARG A 24 34.90 -28.96 -6.19
CA ARG A 24 33.62 -29.59 -5.94
C ARG A 24 32.59 -28.48 -5.61
N ARG A 25 31.47 -28.43 -6.37
CA ARG A 25 30.27 -27.65 -6.01
C ARG A 25 29.91 -27.92 -4.54
N LYS A 26 30.13 -26.95 -3.71
CA LYS A 26 29.50 -26.90 -2.37
C LYS A 26 28.00 -26.78 -2.64
N GLN A 27 27.28 -27.88 -2.39
CA GLN A 27 25.86 -27.80 -2.10
C GLN A 27 25.71 -26.86 -0.92
N THR A 28 25.21 -25.65 -1.19
CA THR A 28 24.82 -24.74 -0.14
C THR A 28 23.61 -25.37 0.55
N ARG A 29 23.86 -26.06 1.66
CA ARG A 29 22.85 -26.35 2.64
C ARG A 29 22.24 -25.00 3.01
N PHE A 30 20.97 -24.82 2.70
CA PHE A 30 20.14 -23.83 3.39
C PHE A 30 20.26 -24.17 4.88
N ALA A 31 21.03 -23.38 5.59
CA ALA A 31 21.09 -23.44 7.03
C ALA A 31 19.66 -23.24 7.56
N MET A 32 19.22 -24.16 8.41
CA MET A 32 18.07 -23.96 9.26
C MET A 32 18.21 -22.56 9.88
N LEU A 33 17.31 -21.65 9.52
CA LEU A 33 17.12 -20.40 10.24
C LEU A 33 16.76 -20.78 11.67
N ASP A 34 17.61 -20.34 12.58
CA ASP A 34 17.48 -20.54 14.02
C ASP A 34 16.05 -20.17 14.47
N LYS A 35 15.38 -21.13 15.10
CA LYS A 35 14.04 -20.93 15.67
C LYS A 35 13.98 -19.82 16.71
N ASP A 36 15.11 -19.38 17.23
CA ASP A 36 15.21 -18.36 18.28
C ASP A 36 15.20 -16.92 17.73
N ILE A 37 15.40 -16.71 16.42
CA ILE A 37 15.26 -15.37 15.80
C ILE A 37 13.79 -15.01 15.55
N HIS A 38 12.88 -15.99 15.54
CA HIS A 38 11.46 -15.78 15.26
C HIS A 38 10.65 -15.18 16.42
N LEU A 39 11.18 -15.17 17.65
CA LEU A 39 10.44 -14.68 18.83
C LEU A 39 10.58 -13.17 19.08
N SER A 40 11.53 -12.48 18.45
CA SER A 40 11.76 -11.05 18.65
C SER A 40 11.15 -10.12 17.58
N ARG A 41 10.57 -10.66 16.51
CA ARG A 41 9.86 -9.90 15.48
C ARG A 41 8.39 -10.30 15.43
N ARG A 42 7.70 -10.09 16.56
CA ARG A 42 6.23 -9.94 16.47
C ARG A 42 5.97 -8.66 15.71
N PRO A 43 5.00 -8.63 14.72
CA PRO A 43 4.46 -7.36 14.30
C PRO A 43 4.02 -6.66 15.58
N PRO A 44 4.05 -5.32 15.63
CA PRO A 44 3.61 -4.61 16.81
C PRO A 44 2.14 -4.98 17.07
N ALA A 45 1.95 -6.07 17.82
CA ALA A 45 0.64 -6.49 18.33
C ALA A 45 0.07 -5.40 19.24
N SER A 46 0.92 -4.49 19.72
CA SER A 46 0.57 -3.33 20.52
C SER A 46 -0.31 -2.31 19.80
N GLU A 47 -0.16 -2.13 18.49
CA GLU A 47 -0.92 -1.09 17.76
C GLU A 47 -2.37 -1.45 17.47
N LEU A 48 -2.76 -2.72 17.57
CA LEU A 48 -4.10 -3.21 17.22
C LEU A 48 -4.82 -3.89 18.40
N SER A 49 -4.24 -3.94 19.59
CA SER A 49 -4.71 -4.79 20.69
C SER A 49 -4.99 -4.08 22.02
N GLU A 50 -4.69 -2.79 22.17
CA GLU A 50 -5.11 -2.07 23.37
C GLU A 50 -6.58 -1.70 23.26
N ALA A 51 -7.41 -2.26 24.15
CA ALA A 51 -8.82 -1.93 24.22
C ALA A 51 -8.97 -0.50 24.74
N CYS A 52 -9.29 0.44 23.86
CA CYS A 52 -9.69 1.79 24.20
C CYS A 52 -11.21 1.89 24.26
N ARG A 53 -11.76 2.70 25.18
CA ARG A 53 -13.19 2.97 25.21
C ARG A 53 -13.60 3.74 23.94
N PRO A 54 -14.57 3.25 23.17
CA PRO A 54 -15.06 3.96 22.01
C PRO A 54 -15.71 5.31 22.42
N ILE A 55 -15.43 6.37 21.66
CA ILE A 55 -16.10 7.66 21.78
C ILE A 55 -17.57 7.50 21.36
N SER A 56 -18.52 7.98 22.13
CA SER A 56 -19.94 7.98 21.76
C SER A 56 -20.25 9.07 20.70
N GLU A 57 -21.38 8.93 19.99
CA GLU A 57 -21.85 9.95 19.04
C GLU A 57 -22.08 11.28 19.75
N ALA A 58 -22.70 11.30 20.94
CA ALA A 58 -22.90 12.50 21.74
C ALA A 58 -21.60 13.17 22.20
N GLU A 59 -20.57 12.36 22.53
CA GLU A 59 -19.25 12.87 22.87
C GLU A 59 -18.56 13.48 21.64
N ALA A 60 -18.70 12.84 20.47
CA ALA A 60 -18.19 13.36 19.19
C ALA A 60 -18.85 14.70 18.81
N GLU A 61 -20.16 14.85 19.01
CA GLU A 61 -20.89 16.12 18.83
C GLU A 61 -20.35 17.23 19.76
N THR A 62 -20.12 16.90 21.03
CA THR A 62 -19.54 17.83 22.01
C THR A 62 -18.13 18.25 21.61
N ILE A 63 -17.28 17.32 21.19
CA ILE A 63 -15.90 17.60 20.70
C ILE A 63 -15.96 18.52 19.47
N ALA A 64 -16.84 18.24 18.51
CA ALA A 64 -16.97 19.05 17.30
C ALA A 64 -17.42 20.48 17.62
N GLU A 65 -18.35 20.67 18.55
CA GLU A 65 -18.79 21.99 18.98
C GLU A 65 -17.69 22.75 19.71
N GLN A 66 -17.03 22.11 20.69
CA GLN A 66 -16.01 22.76 21.52
C GLN A 66 -14.74 23.13 20.74
N LEU A 67 -14.24 22.23 19.90
CA LEU A 67 -12.99 22.45 19.18
C LEU A 67 -13.19 23.25 17.89
N TYR A 68 -14.26 23.02 17.16
CA TYR A 68 -14.44 23.55 15.80
C TYR A 68 -15.64 24.49 15.65
N GLY A 69 -16.42 24.71 16.70
CA GLY A 69 -17.65 25.50 16.63
C GLY A 69 -18.71 24.87 15.70
N ARG A 70 -18.64 23.56 15.47
CA ARG A 70 -19.53 22.84 14.56
C ARG A 70 -20.61 22.11 15.35
N ARG A 71 -21.85 22.61 15.26
CA ARG A 71 -23.04 21.99 15.85
C ARG A 71 -23.72 21.12 14.81
N GLY A 72 -23.95 19.86 15.12
CA GLY A 72 -24.59 18.91 14.20
C GLY A 72 -24.78 17.55 14.85
N SER A 73 -25.37 16.61 14.11
CA SER A 73 -25.50 15.23 14.53
C SER A 73 -24.30 14.40 14.05
N ALA A 74 -23.76 13.58 14.94
CA ALA A 74 -22.69 12.64 14.62
C ALA A 74 -23.28 11.24 14.38
N LYS A 75 -22.71 10.52 13.38
CA LYS A 75 -23.00 9.12 13.12
C LYS A 75 -21.69 8.36 12.94
N ARG A 76 -21.49 7.31 13.75
CA ARG A 76 -20.27 6.50 13.72
C ARG A 76 -20.10 5.75 12.38
N PHE A 77 -18.89 5.77 11.83
CA PHE A 77 -18.46 4.83 10.82
C PHE A 77 -17.83 3.59 11.46
N GLU A 78 -17.95 2.44 10.80
CA GLU A 78 -17.18 1.25 11.14
C GLU A 78 -15.75 1.42 10.63
N THR A 79 -14.81 1.57 11.55
CA THR A 79 -13.39 1.75 11.28
C THR A 79 -12.53 0.82 12.14
N GLU A 80 -11.30 0.55 11.72
CA GLU A 80 -10.45 -0.44 12.40
C GLU A 80 -9.69 0.13 13.60
N LYS A 81 -9.37 1.43 13.59
CA LYS A 81 -8.46 2.04 14.57
C LYS A 81 -9.03 3.32 15.19
N ASP A 82 -9.23 4.36 14.39
CA ASP A 82 -9.77 5.64 14.87
C ASP A 82 -11.28 5.57 15.16
N ASP A 83 -11.74 6.30 16.15
CA ASP A 83 -13.16 6.62 16.26
C ASP A 83 -13.53 7.66 15.20
N THR A 84 -14.26 7.27 14.18
CA THR A 84 -14.55 8.10 13.01
C THR A 84 -16.06 8.34 12.91
N PHE A 85 -16.44 9.60 12.70
CA PHE A 85 -17.84 10.01 12.65
C PHE A 85 -18.14 10.85 11.42
N PHE A 86 -19.24 10.55 10.76
CA PHE A 86 -19.91 11.50 9.89
C PHE A 86 -20.58 12.55 10.75
N LEU A 87 -20.32 13.82 10.47
CA LEU A 87 -20.89 14.96 11.18
C LEU A 87 -21.74 15.78 10.19
N ASP A 88 -23.05 15.84 10.44
CA ASP A 88 -23.99 16.66 9.65
C ASP A 88 -24.33 17.94 10.40
N CYS A 89 -23.79 19.06 9.95
CA CYS A 89 -24.00 20.38 10.54
C CYS A 89 -25.05 21.22 9.78
N ALA A 90 -26.00 20.57 9.10
CA ALA A 90 -27.05 21.21 8.32
C ALA A 90 -26.50 22.29 7.35
N GLU A 91 -26.80 23.58 7.59
CA GLU A 91 -26.35 24.69 6.74
C GLU A 91 -24.82 24.91 6.77
N ASN A 92 -24.12 24.43 7.79
CA ASN A 92 -22.66 24.58 7.95
C ASN A 92 -21.84 23.49 7.25
N GLY A 93 -22.50 22.54 6.55
CA GLY A 93 -21.86 21.53 5.75
C GLY A 93 -21.70 20.18 6.46
N GLN A 94 -21.03 19.25 5.76
CA GLN A 94 -20.81 17.88 6.23
C GLN A 94 -19.34 17.62 6.37
N PHE A 95 -18.97 16.93 7.46
CA PHE A 95 -17.58 16.69 7.83
C PHE A 95 -17.36 15.24 8.26
N VAL A 96 -16.11 14.86 8.38
CA VAL A 96 -15.67 13.64 9.07
C VAL A 96 -14.83 14.08 10.26
N LEU A 97 -15.27 13.73 11.46
CA LEU A 97 -14.51 13.88 12.69
C LEU A 97 -13.77 12.57 12.97
N LYS A 98 -12.47 12.64 13.12
CA LYS A 98 -11.62 11.51 13.51
C LYS A 98 -11.01 11.78 14.88
N VAL A 99 -11.24 10.89 15.82
CA VAL A 99 -10.61 10.89 17.15
C VAL A 99 -9.62 9.73 17.15
N ALA A 100 -8.34 10.05 17.14
CA ALA A 100 -7.29 9.07 17.00
C ALA A 100 -7.26 8.08 18.16
N HIS A 101 -6.88 6.82 17.89
CA HIS A 101 -6.65 5.87 18.97
C HIS A 101 -5.49 6.36 19.87
N PRO A 102 -5.50 6.14 21.21
CA PRO A 102 -4.45 6.62 22.10
C PRO A 102 -3.03 6.15 21.74
N SER A 103 -2.91 4.99 21.11
CA SER A 103 -1.64 4.44 20.64
C SER A 103 -1.11 5.06 19.35
N GLU A 104 -1.89 5.94 18.68
CA GLU A 104 -1.43 6.63 17.47
C GLU A 104 -0.29 7.60 17.79
N SER A 105 0.78 7.50 17.02
CA SER A 105 1.89 8.44 17.12
C SER A 105 1.46 9.83 16.63
N PHE A 106 1.74 10.86 17.44
CA PHE A 106 1.52 12.25 17.03
C PHE A 106 2.28 12.59 15.74
N ASP A 107 3.51 12.11 15.59
CA ASP A 107 4.36 12.36 14.41
C ASP A 107 3.77 11.74 13.13
N GLU A 108 3.08 10.58 13.25
CA GLU A 108 2.38 9.96 12.11
C GLU A 108 1.11 10.73 11.74
N LEU A 109 0.38 11.25 12.74
CA LEU A 109 -0.78 12.09 12.50
C LEU A 109 -0.38 13.44 11.88
N ASP A 110 0.73 14.02 12.32
CA ASP A 110 1.30 15.25 11.76
C ASP A 110 1.74 15.05 10.31
N PHE A 111 2.40 13.93 10.02
CA PHE A 111 2.73 13.55 8.64
C PHE A 111 1.49 13.48 7.74
N GLN A 112 0.40 12.83 8.18
CA GLN A 112 -0.84 12.71 7.40
C GLN A 112 -1.46 14.10 7.14
N VAL A 113 -1.52 14.94 8.16
CA VAL A 113 -2.06 16.31 8.07
C VAL A 113 -1.20 17.17 7.16
N ALA A 114 0.12 17.13 7.34
CA ALA A 114 1.06 17.87 6.50
C ALA A 114 0.96 17.47 5.03
N LEU A 115 0.84 16.17 4.74
CA LEU A 115 0.66 15.65 3.38
C LEU A 115 -0.66 16.12 2.76
N MET A 116 -1.78 16.02 3.47
CA MET A 116 -3.09 16.47 2.97
C MET A 116 -3.08 17.98 2.65
N ARG A 117 -2.49 18.80 3.52
CA ARG A 117 -2.34 20.23 3.29
C ARG A 117 -1.42 20.54 2.12
N HIS A 118 -0.33 19.79 1.97
CA HIS A 118 0.58 19.92 0.84
C HIS A 118 -0.15 19.66 -0.49
N VAL A 119 -0.90 18.54 -0.57
CA VAL A 119 -1.70 18.20 -1.76
C VAL A 119 -2.74 19.30 -2.05
N GLU A 120 -3.40 19.82 -1.04
CA GLU A 120 -4.37 20.93 -1.18
C GLU A 120 -3.72 22.18 -1.78
N LEU A 121 -2.52 22.54 -1.32
CA LEU A 121 -1.80 23.72 -1.80
C LEU A 121 -1.23 23.54 -3.22
N ARG A 122 -0.69 22.33 -3.51
CA ARG A 122 -0.02 22.03 -4.80
C ARG A 122 -1.01 21.76 -5.92
N ALA A 123 -2.14 21.16 -5.61
CA ALA A 123 -3.15 20.75 -6.58
C ALA A 123 -4.57 20.93 -6.04
N PRO A 124 -5.03 22.19 -5.85
CA PRO A 124 -6.33 22.49 -5.23
C PRO A 124 -7.53 21.92 -6.00
N ALA A 125 -7.34 21.53 -7.26
CA ALA A 125 -8.37 20.90 -8.08
C ALA A 125 -8.49 19.38 -7.84
N LEU A 126 -7.53 18.76 -7.13
CA LEU A 126 -7.66 17.35 -6.79
C LEU A 126 -8.80 17.15 -5.77
N PRO A 127 -9.66 16.15 -5.99
CA PRO A 127 -10.78 15.87 -5.09
C PRO A 127 -10.30 15.10 -3.85
N THR A 128 -9.55 15.77 -2.98
CA THR A 128 -9.09 15.24 -1.68
C THR A 128 -9.82 15.93 -0.55
N PRO A 129 -10.02 15.28 0.61
CA PRO A 129 -10.61 15.93 1.76
C PRO A 129 -9.80 17.15 2.20
N ARG A 130 -10.48 18.24 2.53
CA ARG A 130 -9.88 19.43 3.16
C ARG A 130 -9.77 19.21 4.65
N ILE A 131 -8.67 19.61 5.24
CA ILE A 131 -8.50 19.57 6.69
C ILE A 131 -8.80 20.94 7.30
N PHE A 132 -9.48 20.96 8.44
CA PHE A 132 -9.86 22.19 9.12
C PHE A 132 -9.09 22.34 10.44
N GLY A 133 -8.59 23.55 10.68
CA GLY A 133 -8.06 23.93 11.98
C GLY A 133 -9.20 24.09 13.00
N ASP A 134 -8.89 23.89 14.27
CA ASP A 134 -9.80 24.21 15.36
C ASP A 134 -10.01 25.74 15.50
N LEU A 135 -10.76 26.17 16.50
CA LEU A 135 -11.01 27.60 16.77
C LEU A 135 -9.74 28.42 17.06
N GLN A 136 -8.62 27.76 17.37
CA GLN A 136 -7.30 28.36 17.59
C GLN A 136 -6.38 28.18 16.36
N GLY A 137 -6.86 27.56 15.27
CA GLY A 137 -6.11 27.30 14.06
C GLY A 137 -5.20 26.07 14.11
N GLN A 138 -5.32 25.20 15.13
CA GLN A 138 -4.56 23.96 15.24
C GLN A 138 -5.21 22.84 14.43
N PHE A 139 -4.42 22.10 13.67
CA PHE A 139 -4.93 20.98 12.84
C PHE A 139 -4.95 19.64 13.57
N LEU A 140 -4.25 19.55 14.70
CA LEU A 140 -4.17 18.37 15.59
C LEU A 140 -4.44 18.75 17.04
N PRO A 141 -5.62 19.35 17.35
CA PRO A 141 -5.96 19.62 18.72
C PRO A 141 -6.07 18.33 19.54
N VAL A 142 -5.75 18.43 20.84
CA VAL A 142 -5.85 17.32 21.77
C VAL A 142 -7.04 17.57 22.70
N VAL A 143 -7.90 16.59 22.84
CA VAL A 143 -9.02 16.59 23.79
C VAL A 143 -8.76 15.60 24.92
N THR A 144 -9.24 15.92 26.10
CA THR A 144 -9.38 14.93 27.20
C THR A 144 -10.78 14.37 27.15
N THR A 145 -10.89 13.08 26.91
CA THR A 145 -12.15 12.34 26.78
C THR A 145 -12.78 12.08 28.15
N SER A 146 -14.03 11.62 28.17
CA SER A 146 -14.78 11.38 29.40
C SER A 146 -14.18 10.30 30.32
N ASP A 147 -13.28 9.46 29.79
CA ASP A 147 -12.47 8.49 30.54
C ASP A 147 -11.07 9.02 30.92
N ALA A 148 -10.85 10.34 30.80
CA ALA A 148 -9.61 11.05 31.11
C ALA A 148 -8.42 10.71 30.21
N GLU A 149 -8.62 10.06 29.05
CA GLU A 149 -7.59 9.84 28.05
C GLU A 149 -7.37 11.08 27.18
N ARG A 150 -6.11 11.31 26.77
CA ARG A 150 -5.76 12.38 25.83
C ARG A 150 -5.76 11.83 24.42
N ARG A 151 -6.61 12.39 23.55
CA ARG A 151 -6.77 11.93 22.18
C ARG A 151 -6.62 13.09 21.20
N VAL A 152 -5.91 12.84 20.08
CA VAL A 152 -5.78 13.82 19.00
C VAL A 152 -7.05 13.78 18.14
N VAL A 153 -7.51 14.97 17.74
CA VAL A 153 -8.72 15.11 16.92
C VAL A 153 -8.40 15.76 15.58
N ARG A 154 -9.07 15.32 14.52
CA ARG A 154 -8.98 15.91 13.17
C ARG A 154 -10.38 16.09 12.61
N LEU A 155 -10.61 17.25 11.99
CA LEU A 155 -11.83 17.52 11.24
C LEU A 155 -11.50 17.67 9.77
N ILE A 156 -12.12 16.86 8.91
CA ILE A 156 -11.93 16.92 7.46
C ILE A 156 -13.28 17.07 6.75
N SER A 157 -13.28 17.57 5.52
CA SER A 157 -14.52 17.65 4.72
C SER A 157 -15.02 16.24 4.38
N PHE A 158 -16.35 16.08 4.41
CA PHE A 158 -17.00 14.87 3.89
C PHE A 158 -17.10 14.95 2.36
N ILE A 159 -16.75 13.89 1.67
CA ILE A 159 -16.89 13.78 0.22
C ILE A 159 -18.10 12.91 -0.10
N ARG A 160 -19.07 13.50 -0.83
CA ARG A 160 -20.30 12.79 -1.23
C ARG A 160 -20.05 11.90 -2.44
N GLY A 161 -20.66 10.72 -2.44
CA GLY A 161 -20.63 9.77 -3.55
C GLY A 161 -20.69 8.32 -3.05
N THR A 162 -20.42 7.40 -3.95
CA THR A 162 -20.42 5.96 -3.67
C THR A 162 -18.97 5.45 -3.71
N PRO A 163 -18.49 4.66 -2.73
CA PRO A 163 -17.21 3.99 -2.85
C PRO A 163 -17.15 3.12 -4.11
N LEU A 164 -16.07 3.19 -4.88
CA LEU A 164 -15.93 2.50 -6.17
C LEU A 164 -16.02 0.96 -6.02
N ASP A 165 -15.66 0.42 -4.86
CA ASP A 165 -15.79 -1.01 -4.58
C ASP A 165 -17.26 -1.49 -4.49
N LYS A 166 -18.22 -0.56 -4.33
CA LYS A 166 -19.68 -0.80 -4.25
C LYS A 166 -20.40 -0.61 -5.59
N THR A 167 -19.67 -0.23 -6.64
CA THR A 167 -20.23 0.01 -7.97
C THR A 167 -19.30 -0.53 -9.06
N ASN A 168 -19.70 -0.37 -10.33
CA ASN A 168 -18.89 -0.77 -11.48
C ASN A 168 -18.33 0.47 -12.19
N SER A 169 -17.32 0.27 -13.02
CA SER A 169 -16.74 1.31 -13.87
C SER A 169 -16.62 0.87 -15.32
N THR A 170 -16.85 1.78 -16.25
CA THR A 170 -16.57 1.61 -17.68
C THR A 170 -15.06 1.78 -17.94
N ALA A 171 -14.61 1.38 -19.14
CA ALA A 171 -13.22 1.60 -19.55
C ALA A 171 -12.81 3.10 -19.48
N ALA A 172 -13.69 4.01 -19.92
CA ALA A 172 -13.41 5.45 -19.84
C ALA A 172 -13.29 5.94 -18.38
N GLN A 173 -14.14 5.44 -17.49
CA GLN A 173 -14.08 5.78 -16.06
C GLN A 173 -12.82 5.24 -15.38
N ARG A 174 -12.34 4.05 -15.77
CA ARG A 174 -11.05 3.53 -15.29
C ARG A 174 -9.87 4.37 -15.78
N VAL A 175 -9.95 4.91 -17.00
CA VAL A 175 -8.96 5.90 -17.48
C VAL A 175 -8.94 7.13 -16.58
N CYS A 176 -10.12 7.69 -16.20
CA CYS A 176 -10.19 8.82 -15.26
C CYS A 176 -9.54 8.49 -13.90
N VAL A 177 -9.73 7.27 -13.38
CA VAL A 177 -9.07 6.82 -12.14
C VAL A 177 -7.54 6.87 -12.29
N GLY A 178 -7.01 6.39 -13.41
CA GLY A 178 -5.57 6.44 -13.68
C GLY A 178 -5.01 7.84 -13.82
N GLU A 179 -5.72 8.72 -14.52
CA GLU A 179 -5.34 10.14 -14.64
C GLU A 179 -5.26 10.81 -13.26
N LEU A 180 -6.23 10.48 -12.39
CA LEU A 180 -6.28 11.05 -11.04
C LEU A 180 -5.12 10.57 -10.17
N LEU A 181 -4.78 9.27 -10.23
CA LEU A 181 -3.61 8.72 -9.54
C LEU A 181 -2.32 9.41 -9.97
N ALA A 182 -2.13 9.63 -11.28
CA ALA A 182 -0.96 10.32 -11.80
C ALA A 182 -0.88 11.78 -11.31
N LYS A 183 -2.00 12.49 -11.31
CA LYS A 183 -2.08 13.86 -10.79
C LYS A 183 -1.79 13.92 -9.29
N LEU A 184 -2.29 12.95 -8.51
CA LEU A 184 -1.98 12.85 -7.08
C LEU A 184 -0.47 12.59 -6.86
N ARG A 185 0.12 11.63 -7.58
CA ARG A 185 1.57 11.39 -7.54
C ARG A 185 2.36 12.67 -7.80
N ASN A 186 2.01 13.41 -8.84
CA ASN A 186 2.70 14.66 -9.20
C ASN A 186 2.55 15.73 -8.10
N ALA A 187 1.38 15.83 -7.48
CA ALA A 187 1.15 16.76 -6.36
C ALA A 187 1.98 16.43 -5.11
N MET A 188 2.35 15.17 -4.93
CA MET A 188 3.16 14.69 -3.79
C MET A 188 4.67 14.60 -4.10
N ALA A 189 5.12 14.94 -5.32
CA ALA A 189 6.47 14.63 -5.79
C ALA A 189 7.59 15.30 -4.97
N ASP A 190 7.37 16.50 -4.49
CA ASP A 190 8.31 17.31 -3.71
C ASP A 190 7.99 17.33 -2.20
N PHE A 191 7.02 16.53 -1.76
CA PHE A 191 6.70 16.42 -0.34
C PHE A 191 7.74 15.58 0.41
N SER A 192 8.14 16.05 1.58
CA SER A 192 8.99 15.33 2.52
C SER A 192 8.60 15.65 3.95
N HIS A 193 8.78 14.69 4.85
CA HIS A 193 8.48 14.83 6.27
C HIS A 193 9.40 13.90 7.08
N PRO A 194 9.79 14.24 8.32
CA PRO A 194 10.64 13.36 9.15
C PRO A 194 10.08 11.94 9.31
N SER A 195 8.76 11.78 9.31
CA SER A 195 8.07 10.49 9.47
C SER A 195 7.66 9.84 8.14
N ASP A 196 8.18 10.29 7.00
CA ASP A 196 7.78 9.75 5.69
C ASP A 196 8.37 8.36 5.39
N GLY A 197 9.42 7.95 6.12
CA GLY A 197 10.08 6.64 6.00
C GLY A 197 9.61 5.58 7.01
N ARG A 198 8.41 5.73 7.59
CA ARG A 198 7.86 4.75 8.54
C ARG A 198 7.68 3.36 7.88
N GLU A 199 7.77 2.30 8.67
CA GLU A 199 7.54 0.94 8.21
C GLU A 199 6.08 0.56 8.41
N LEU A 200 5.38 0.29 7.31
CA LEU A 200 3.99 -0.18 7.33
C LEU A 200 3.93 -1.64 6.92
N ALA A 201 3.18 -2.45 7.68
CA ALA A 201 2.95 -3.85 7.35
C ALA A 201 2.22 -4.02 6.00
N TRP A 202 1.42 -3.03 5.61
CA TRP A 202 0.72 -3.01 4.34
C TRP A 202 1.57 -2.54 3.16
N ASP A 203 2.75 -1.94 3.36
CA ASP A 203 3.66 -1.61 2.25
C ASP A 203 4.26 -2.90 1.69
N VAL A 204 3.95 -3.20 0.43
CA VAL A 204 4.42 -4.41 -0.25
C VAL A 204 5.94 -4.52 -0.31
N THR A 205 6.68 -3.41 -0.20
CA THR A 205 8.14 -3.44 -0.17
C THR A 205 8.69 -4.22 1.03
N HIS A 206 7.88 -4.40 2.08
CA HIS A 206 8.20 -5.16 3.30
C HIS A 206 7.60 -6.58 3.30
N LEU A 207 7.07 -7.06 2.18
CA LEU A 207 6.41 -8.38 2.08
C LEU A 207 7.25 -9.52 2.67
N LEU A 208 8.56 -9.53 2.43
CA LEU A 208 9.43 -10.61 2.93
C LEU A 208 9.52 -10.64 4.46
N ASN A 209 9.32 -9.51 5.13
CA ASN A 209 9.27 -9.43 6.59
C ASN A 209 8.04 -10.13 7.17
N LEU A 210 7.02 -10.42 6.35
CA LEU A 210 5.78 -11.10 6.75
C LEU A 210 5.83 -12.61 6.51
N SER A 211 6.94 -13.16 6.00
CA SER A 211 7.06 -14.59 5.63
C SER A 211 6.75 -15.56 6.79
N TYR A 212 7.01 -15.15 8.04
CA TYR A 212 6.70 -15.94 9.24
C TYR A 212 5.18 -16.11 9.47
N LEU A 213 4.32 -15.31 8.81
CA LEU A 213 2.87 -15.46 8.86
C LEU A 213 2.33 -16.57 7.93
N LEU A 214 3.20 -17.21 7.15
CA LEU A 214 2.79 -18.23 6.19
C LEU A 214 2.04 -19.41 6.84
N ASP A 215 2.38 -19.76 8.08
CA ASP A 215 1.75 -20.85 8.84
C ASP A 215 0.27 -20.56 9.19
N TYR A 216 -0.13 -19.29 9.19
CA TYR A 216 -1.52 -18.86 9.41
C TYR A 216 -2.40 -19.00 8.16
N VAL A 217 -1.79 -19.20 6.98
CA VAL A 217 -2.56 -19.38 5.73
C VAL A 217 -3.20 -20.77 5.71
N PRO A 218 -4.54 -20.86 5.53
CA PRO A 218 -5.23 -22.14 5.55
C PRO A 218 -4.91 -22.96 4.30
N ASN A 219 -4.86 -24.25 4.44
CA ASN A 219 -4.57 -25.33 3.49
C ASN A 219 -3.26 -25.19 2.68
N ASP A 220 -2.74 -26.33 2.26
CA ASP A 220 -1.42 -26.41 1.60
C ASP A 220 -1.40 -25.75 0.21
N GLY A 221 -2.51 -25.80 -0.53
CA GLY A 221 -2.59 -25.17 -1.85
C GLY A 221 -2.48 -23.65 -1.77
N ARG A 222 -3.25 -23.00 -0.86
CA ARG A 222 -3.18 -21.54 -0.65
C ARG A 222 -1.80 -21.13 -0.12
N ARG A 223 -1.23 -21.92 0.79
CA ARG A 223 0.11 -21.73 1.32
C ARG A 223 1.18 -21.79 0.24
N ALA A 224 1.07 -22.77 -0.68
CA ALA A 224 1.98 -22.88 -1.82
C ALA A 224 1.90 -21.65 -2.75
N TRP A 225 0.69 -21.11 -3.00
CA TRP A 225 0.53 -19.91 -3.82
C TRP A 225 1.18 -18.68 -3.19
N VAL A 226 0.98 -18.48 -1.89
CA VAL A 226 1.62 -17.38 -1.16
C VAL A 226 3.14 -17.56 -1.13
N LYS A 227 3.64 -18.79 -0.92
CA LYS A 227 5.07 -19.10 -0.96
C LYS A 227 5.68 -18.74 -2.32
N THR A 228 5.04 -19.13 -3.41
CA THR A 228 5.50 -18.76 -4.76
C THR A 228 5.54 -17.24 -4.94
N ALA A 229 4.56 -16.51 -4.42
CA ALA A 229 4.56 -15.05 -4.47
C ALA A 229 5.73 -14.46 -3.66
N LEU A 230 6.04 -14.99 -2.48
CA LEU A 230 7.21 -14.60 -1.68
C LEU A 230 8.53 -14.88 -2.42
N ASP A 231 8.68 -16.07 -3.02
CA ASP A 231 9.89 -16.47 -3.74
C ASP A 231 10.14 -15.52 -4.94
N ARG A 232 9.10 -15.26 -5.75
CA ARG A 232 9.16 -14.32 -6.89
C ARG A 232 9.42 -12.89 -6.46
N PHE A 233 8.84 -12.47 -5.34
CA PHE A 233 9.08 -11.15 -4.79
C PHE A 233 10.55 -11.01 -4.33
N ALA A 234 11.13 -12.05 -3.73
CA ALA A 234 12.55 -12.07 -3.36
C ALA A 234 13.47 -11.91 -4.58
N GLU A 235 13.10 -12.50 -5.74
CA GLU A 235 13.85 -12.35 -6.99
C GLU A 235 13.84 -10.92 -7.52
N ILE A 236 12.71 -10.21 -7.40
CA ILE A 236 12.58 -8.84 -7.91
C ILE A 236 13.01 -7.76 -6.91
N LYS A 237 13.15 -8.09 -5.62
CA LYS A 237 13.42 -7.12 -4.56
C LYS A 237 14.66 -6.24 -4.80
N PRO A 238 15.82 -6.77 -5.26
CA PRO A 238 16.98 -5.93 -5.56
C PRO A 238 16.71 -4.88 -6.67
N ARG A 239 15.89 -5.24 -7.67
CA ARG A 239 15.49 -4.32 -8.75
C ARG A 239 14.54 -3.25 -8.23
N LEU A 240 13.58 -3.65 -7.41
CA LEU A 240 12.63 -2.73 -6.75
C LEU A 240 13.36 -1.70 -5.87
N ASP A 241 14.42 -2.11 -5.17
CA ASP A 241 15.19 -1.21 -4.31
C ASP A 241 15.93 -0.10 -5.08
N CYS A 242 16.16 -0.31 -6.37
CA CYS A 242 16.76 0.67 -7.27
C CYS A 242 15.72 1.61 -7.93
N CYS A 243 14.41 1.35 -7.79
CA CYS A 243 13.36 2.17 -8.40
C CYS A 243 13.24 3.54 -7.74
N ARG A 244 12.70 4.49 -8.49
CA ARG A 244 12.40 5.84 -7.99
C ARG A 244 11.39 5.79 -6.84
N ARG A 245 11.63 6.61 -5.82
CA ARG A 245 10.82 6.65 -4.59
C ARG A 245 10.37 8.06 -4.29
N GLN A 246 9.16 8.19 -3.79
CA GLN A 246 8.60 9.43 -3.22
C GLN A 246 7.55 9.07 -2.17
N VAL A 247 6.99 10.06 -1.49
CA VAL A 247 5.78 9.84 -0.70
C VAL A 247 4.61 9.55 -1.64
N LEU A 248 3.87 8.50 -1.35
CA LEU A 248 2.73 8.02 -2.12
C LEU A 248 1.55 7.72 -1.18
N HIS A 249 0.36 7.58 -1.76
CA HIS A 249 -0.85 7.22 -1.01
C HIS A 249 -0.76 5.80 -0.43
N ASN A 250 -0.10 4.90 -1.14
CA ASN A 250 0.17 3.49 -0.80
C ASN A 250 -1.09 2.60 -0.62
N ASP A 251 -2.29 3.19 -0.49
CA ASP A 251 -3.55 2.45 -0.42
C ASP A 251 -4.60 3.01 -1.39
N PHE A 252 -4.18 3.32 -2.65
CA PHE A 252 -5.07 3.78 -3.70
C PHE A 252 -5.93 2.63 -4.25
N ASN A 253 -6.81 2.13 -3.40
CA ASN A 253 -7.72 1.04 -3.68
C ASN A 253 -9.15 1.55 -3.97
N THR A 254 -10.03 0.66 -4.44
CA THR A 254 -11.39 1.03 -4.84
C THR A 254 -12.31 1.44 -3.68
N SER A 255 -12.03 1.08 -2.43
CA SER A 255 -12.80 1.54 -1.27
C SER A 255 -12.43 2.96 -0.86
N ASN A 256 -11.22 3.43 -1.23
CA ASN A 256 -10.72 4.77 -0.94
C ASN A 256 -10.98 5.77 -2.08
N LEU A 257 -11.73 5.35 -3.10
CA LEU A 257 -12.19 6.20 -4.21
C LEU A 257 -13.70 6.40 -4.11
N VAL A 258 -14.12 7.65 -3.92
CA VAL A 258 -15.53 8.04 -3.91
C VAL A 258 -15.91 8.51 -5.31
N VAL A 259 -16.94 7.91 -5.91
CA VAL A 259 -17.35 8.18 -7.28
C VAL A 259 -18.81 8.64 -7.40
N ASP A 260 -19.09 9.34 -8.50
CA ASP A 260 -20.43 9.72 -8.91
C ASP A 260 -20.58 9.51 -10.43
N HIS A 261 -21.48 8.64 -10.82
CA HIS A 261 -21.75 8.36 -12.23
C HIS A 261 -22.38 9.53 -12.99
N GLY A 262 -22.95 10.51 -12.29
CA GLY A 262 -23.46 11.75 -12.86
C GLY A 262 -22.36 12.79 -13.11
N ASN A 263 -21.17 12.61 -12.52
CA ASN A 263 -20.04 13.51 -12.71
C ASN A 263 -19.21 13.10 -13.94
N PRO A 264 -18.99 14.00 -14.92
CA PRO A 264 -18.12 13.71 -16.07
C PRO A 264 -16.68 13.31 -15.68
N GLN A 265 -16.18 13.78 -14.55
CA GLN A 265 -14.87 13.40 -14.01
C GLN A 265 -14.90 12.07 -13.26
N PHE A 266 -16.07 11.50 -13.00
CA PHE A 266 -16.34 10.24 -12.35
C PHE A 266 -15.89 10.18 -10.89
N VAL A 267 -14.63 10.51 -10.56
CA VAL A 267 -14.10 10.44 -9.19
C VAL A 267 -14.32 11.77 -8.47
N ASN A 268 -15.12 11.72 -7.38
CA ASN A 268 -15.40 12.85 -6.50
C ASN A 268 -14.43 12.95 -5.33
N GLY A 269 -13.71 11.85 -5.00
CA GLY A 269 -12.81 11.86 -3.86
C GLY A 269 -11.78 10.75 -3.82
N ILE A 270 -10.59 11.11 -3.35
CA ILE A 270 -9.55 10.19 -2.88
C ILE A 270 -9.49 10.38 -1.37
N ILE A 271 -9.81 9.34 -0.61
CA ILE A 271 -9.86 9.40 0.85
C ILE A 271 -8.82 8.46 1.47
N ASP A 272 -8.60 8.64 2.77
CA ASP A 272 -7.76 7.79 3.61
C ASP A 272 -6.26 7.80 3.27
N PHE A 273 -5.59 8.85 3.72
CA PHE A 273 -4.13 9.03 3.63
C PHE A 273 -3.38 8.33 4.78
N GLY A 274 -4.05 7.42 5.51
CA GLY A 274 -3.49 6.72 6.66
C GLY A 274 -2.26 5.88 6.35
N ASP A 275 -2.22 5.25 5.18
CA ASP A 275 -1.12 4.38 4.75
C ASP A 275 -0.08 5.10 3.86
N ALA A 276 -0.15 6.43 3.76
CA ALA A 276 0.83 7.17 2.98
C ALA A 276 2.25 6.98 3.54
N VAL A 277 3.23 6.81 2.65
CA VAL A 277 4.62 6.51 3.03
C VAL A 277 5.56 6.76 1.86
N ARG A 278 6.86 6.97 2.12
CA ARG A 278 7.89 7.03 1.08
C ARG A 278 8.22 5.62 0.57
N THR A 279 7.70 5.28 -0.60
CA THR A 279 7.88 3.97 -1.22
C THR A 279 8.18 4.08 -2.72
N ALA A 280 8.42 2.95 -3.41
CA ALA A 280 8.68 2.96 -4.84
C ALA A 280 7.43 3.36 -5.64
N ILE A 281 7.59 4.19 -6.68
CA ILE A 281 6.48 4.73 -7.50
C ILE A 281 5.60 3.60 -8.05
N ALA A 282 6.20 2.50 -8.48
CA ALA A 282 5.49 1.33 -8.99
C ALA A 282 4.52 0.69 -7.98
N VAL A 283 4.71 0.91 -6.66
CA VAL A 283 3.85 0.33 -5.61
C VAL A 283 2.43 0.89 -5.67
N ASP A 284 2.28 2.21 -5.77
CA ASP A 284 0.95 2.84 -5.82
C ASP A 284 0.18 2.44 -7.08
N VAL A 285 0.89 2.43 -8.23
CA VAL A 285 0.31 1.97 -9.50
C VAL A 285 -0.11 0.50 -9.39
N SER A 286 0.73 -0.37 -8.81
CA SER A 286 0.41 -1.79 -8.64
C SER A 286 -0.82 -2.01 -7.77
N THR A 287 -0.99 -1.21 -6.70
CA THR A 287 -2.16 -1.24 -5.81
C THR A 287 -3.42 -0.85 -6.58
N ALA A 288 -3.36 0.23 -7.36
CA ALA A 288 -4.49 0.68 -8.18
C ALA A 288 -4.89 -0.39 -9.21
N LEU A 289 -3.91 -0.95 -9.94
CA LEU A 289 -4.16 -1.96 -10.97
C LEU A 289 -4.72 -3.26 -10.37
N MET A 290 -4.14 -3.76 -9.29
CA MET A 290 -4.62 -4.95 -8.59
C MET A 290 -6.10 -4.83 -8.20
N ASN A 291 -6.51 -3.66 -7.71
CA ASN A 291 -7.89 -3.43 -7.28
C ASN A 291 -8.90 -3.26 -8.44
N GLN A 292 -8.43 -3.17 -9.69
CA GLN A 292 -9.27 -3.21 -10.89
C GLN A 292 -9.33 -4.61 -11.54
N MET A 293 -8.59 -5.60 -11.02
CA MET A 293 -8.72 -6.98 -11.46
C MET A 293 -10.15 -7.48 -11.20
N PRO A 294 -10.71 -8.34 -12.08
CA PRO A 294 -12.08 -8.85 -11.93
C PRO A 294 -12.29 -9.52 -10.58
N LYS A 295 -13.32 -9.10 -9.82
CA LYS A 295 -13.64 -9.68 -8.50
C LYS A 295 -14.18 -11.11 -8.60
N GLN A 296 -14.88 -11.41 -9.68
CA GLN A 296 -15.42 -12.75 -9.97
C GLN A 296 -14.67 -13.28 -11.19
N LEU A 297 -13.96 -14.37 -10.98
CA LEU A 297 -13.42 -15.17 -12.08
C LEU A 297 -14.49 -16.20 -12.42
N ASP A 298 -15.45 -15.81 -13.24
CA ASP A 298 -16.39 -16.76 -13.87
C ASP A 298 -15.57 -17.85 -14.56
N ASN A 299 -16.20 -19.02 -14.81
CA ASN A 299 -15.60 -20.11 -15.59
C ASN A 299 -15.27 -19.70 -17.04
N THR A 300 -15.32 -18.41 -17.35
CA THR A 300 -14.81 -17.86 -18.60
C THR A 300 -13.29 -18.04 -18.59
N ASN A 301 -12.75 -18.63 -19.66
CA ASN A 301 -11.31 -18.79 -19.94
C ASN A 301 -10.61 -17.43 -20.09
N ARG A 302 -10.77 -16.50 -19.14
CA ARG A 302 -10.04 -15.22 -19.16
C ARG A 302 -8.56 -15.51 -18.96
N GLN A 303 -7.80 -15.38 -20.04
CA GLN A 303 -6.36 -15.61 -20.05
C GLN A 303 -5.58 -14.42 -19.45
N ASP A 304 -6.15 -13.21 -19.50
CA ASP A 304 -5.52 -11.99 -19.01
C ASP A 304 -6.43 -11.23 -18.03
N LEU A 305 -6.04 -11.18 -16.75
CA LEU A 305 -6.75 -10.44 -15.70
C LEU A 305 -6.36 -8.97 -15.65
N PHE A 306 -5.44 -8.53 -16.51
CA PHE A 306 -5.01 -7.14 -16.60
C PHE A 306 -5.72 -6.32 -17.68
N VAL A 307 -6.76 -6.86 -18.32
CA VAL A 307 -7.53 -6.13 -19.36
C VAL A 307 -8.10 -4.83 -18.79
N GLU A 308 -8.86 -4.90 -17.70
CA GLU A 308 -9.43 -3.72 -17.03
C GLU A 308 -8.34 -2.86 -16.35
N PRO A 309 -7.36 -3.42 -15.64
CA PRO A 309 -6.21 -2.67 -15.10
C PRO A 309 -5.46 -1.83 -16.13
N LYS A 310 -5.32 -2.29 -17.38
CA LYS A 310 -4.68 -1.53 -18.46
C LYS A 310 -5.37 -0.20 -18.77
N ASP A 311 -6.68 -0.09 -18.55
CA ASP A 311 -7.37 1.19 -18.72
C ASP A 311 -6.87 2.22 -17.69
N VAL A 312 -6.67 1.82 -16.44
CA VAL A 312 -6.09 2.67 -15.39
C VAL A 312 -4.65 3.07 -15.76
N LEU A 313 -3.84 2.10 -16.19
CA LEU A 313 -2.47 2.38 -16.61
C LEU A 313 -2.44 3.36 -17.79
N ARG A 314 -3.32 3.20 -18.77
CA ARG A 314 -3.45 4.13 -19.91
C ARG A 314 -3.77 5.55 -19.46
N GLY A 315 -4.67 5.70 -18.47
CA GLY A 315 -4.98 6.99 -17.86
C GLY A 315 -3.79 7.59 -17.12
N TYR A 316 -3.10 6.78 -16.33
CA TYR A 316 -1.92 7.19 -15.58
C TYR A 316 -0.81 7.73 -16.49
N LEU A 317 -0.49 7.02 -17.57
CA LEU A 317 0.56 7.38 -18.53
C LEU A 317 0.27 8.66 -19.34
N ARG A 318 -0.94 9.23 -19.26
CA ARG A 318 -1.24 10.55 -19.85
C ARG A 318 -0.67 11.72 -19.06
N HIS A 319 -0.42 11.54 -17.77
CA HIS A 319 -0.04 12.62 -16.86
C HIS A 319 1.24 12.34 -16.06
N ALA A 320 1.72 11.09 -16.03
CA ALA A 320 2.94 10.68 -15.34
C ALA A 320 3.65 9.59 -16.13
N ASP A 321 4.96 9.54 -16.00
CA ASP A 321 5.81 8.54 -16.64
C ASP A 321 6.04 7.34 -15.69
N LEU A 322 6.38 6.21 -16.30
CA LEU A 322 6.95 5.04 -15.63
C LEU A 322 8.18 4.61 -16.44
N GLU A 323 9.25 4.29 -15.72
CA GLU A 323 10.40 3.66 -16.36
C GLU A 323 10.08 2.23 -16.79
N HIS A 324 10.80 1.72 -17.79
CA HIS A 324 10.58 0.36 -18.28
C HIS A 324 10.66 -0.68 -17.16
N GLU A 325 11.63 -0.50 -16.27
CA GLU A 325 11.83 -1.36 -15.10
C GLU A 325 10.60 -1.34 -14.15
N GLU A 326 10.06 -0.15 -13.89
CA GLU A 326 8.86 -0.01 -13.06
C GLU A 326 7.66 -0.74 -13.67
N LEU A 327 7.48 -0.65 -15.00
CA LEU A 327 6.41 -1.37 -15.72
C LEU A 327 6.55 -2.90 -15.60
N LEU A 328 7.78 -3.42 -15.70
CA LEU A 328 8.05 -4.85 -15.53
C LEU A 328 7.74 -5.34 -14.11
N LEU A 329 7.94 -4.50 -13.11
CA LEU A 329 7.77 -4.87 -11.69
C LEU A 329 6.32 -4.77 -11.20
N ILE A 330 5.50 -3.89 -11.78
CA ILE A 330 4.11 -3.66 -11.34
C ILE A 330 3.29 -4.96 -11.20
N PRO A 331 3.29 -5.93 -12.14
CA PRO A 331 2.52 -7.16 -11.96
C PRO A 331 3.01 -8.03 -10.79
N PHE A 332 4.31 -8.06 -10.52
CA PHE A 332 4.87 -8.77 -9.36
C PHE A 332 4.48 -8.08 -8.05
N LEU A 333 4.44 -6.74 -8.04
CA LEU A 333 3.98 -5.96 -6.88
C LEU A 333 2.49 -6.19 -6.63
N ALA A 334 1.67 -6.28 -7.68
CA ALA A 334 0.25 -6.63 -7.56
C ALA A 334 0.07 -8.04 -6.94
N MET A 335 0.84 -9.03 -7.42
CA MET A 335 0.87 -10.37 -6.81
C MET A 335 1.37 -10.31 -5.36
N GLY A 336 2.41 -9.54 -5.07
CA GLY A 336 2.94 -9.32 -3.73
C GLY A 336 1.91 -8.70 -2.78
N ARG A 337 1.14 -7.70 -3.24
CA ARG A 337 0.07 -7.07 -2.45
C ARG A 337 -1.06 -8.05 -2.10
N LEU A 338 -1.39 -8.98 -3.00
CA LEU A 338 -2.31 -10.08 -2.69
C LEU A 338 -1.75 -11.00 -1.62
N ALA A 339 -0.44 -11.29 -1.64
CA ALA A 339 0.22 -12.09 -0.62
C ALA A 339 0.27 -11.37 0.74
N VAL A 340 0.59 -10.05 0.78
CA VAL A 340 0.50 -9.21 2.00
C VAL A 340 -0.90 -9.32 2.60
N ARG A 341 -1.94 -9.11 1.77
CA ARG A 341 -3.34 -9.22 2.21
C ARG A 341 -3.63 -10.59 2.79
N ALA A 342 -3.26 -11.65 2.10
CA ALA A 342 -3.50 -13.03 2.56
C ALA A 342 -2.81 -13.31 3.91
N LEU A 343 -1.55 -12.94 4.05
CA LEU A 343 -0.77 -13.15 5.28
C LEU A 343 -1.37 -12.38 6.46
N LEU A 344 -1.59 -11.09 6.32
CA LEU A 344 -2.08 -10.23 7.39
C LEU A 344 -3.52 -10.59 7.79
N THR A 345 -4.42 -10.81 6.81
CA THR A 345 -5.82 -11.09 7.14
C THR A 345 -6.03 -12.49 7.70
N CYS A 346 -5.31 -13.51 7.23
CA CYS A 346 -5.37 -14.86 7.82
C CYS A 346 -4.87 -14.86 9.27
N TRP A 347 -3.76 -14.17 9.54
CA TRP A 347 -3.23 -14.00 10.88
C TRP A 347 -4.22 -13.26 11.79
N ARG A 348 -4.73 -12.10 11.37
CA ARG A 348 -5.71 -11.30 12.13
C ARG A 348 -7.01 -12.05 12.40
N ALA A 349 -7.50 -12.83 11.42
CA ALA A 349 -8.72 -13.62 11.58
C ALA A 349 -8.56 -14.72 12.66
N GLN A 350 -7.36 -15.19 12.94
CA GLN A 350 -7.12 -16.12 14.07
C GLN A 350 -6.99 -15.38 15.40
N LEU A 351 -6.50 -14.14 15.41
CA LEU A 351 -6.46 -13.31 16.62
C LEU A 351 -7.85 -12.78 17.03
N PHE A 352 -8.70 -12.50 16.05
CA PHE A 352 -10.05 -11.93 16.25
C PHE A 352 -11.11 -12.80 15.56
N PRO A 353 -11.40 -14.01 16.10
CA PRO A 353 -12.32 -14.96 15.45
C PRO A 353 -13.73 -14.42 15.25
N GLU A 354 -14.23 -13.60 16.19
CA GLU A 354 -15.54 -12.96 16.15
C GLU A 354 -15.68 -12.00 14.98
N ASN A 355 -14.59 -11.39 14.51
CA ASN A 355 -14.54 -10.44 13.39
C ASN A 355 -13.96 -11.06 12.09
N SER A 356 -13.69 -12.37 12.09
CA SER A 356 -12.99 -13.06 10.99
C SER A 356 -13.68 -12.87 9.64
N ARG A 357 -15.03 -12.89 9.60
CA ARG A 357 -15.80 -12.70 8.36
C ARG A 357 -15.54 -11.32 7.72
N TYR A 358 -15.48 -10.27 8.52
CA TYR A 358 -15.17 -8.92 8.05
C TYR A 358 -13.72 -8.82 7.59
N ILE A 359 -12.78 -9.34 8.39
CA ILE A 359 -11.34 -9.32 8.08
C ILE A 359 -11.04 -10.01 6.75
N LEU A 360 -11.67 -11.17 6.49
CA LEU A 360 -11.42 -11.99 5.29
C LEU A 360 -12.25 -11.58 4.05
N ARG A 361 -13.17 -10.59 4.15
CA ARG A 361 -14.14 -10.24 3.11
C ARG A 361 -13.55 -10.01 1.70
N HIS A 362 -12.32 -9.50 1.62
CA HIS A 362 -11.62 -9.24 0.35
C HIS A 362 -10.56 -10.31 0.02
N THR A 363 -10.31 -11.26 0.90
CA THR A 363 -9.25 -12.27 0.75
C THR A 363 -9.69 -13.41 -0.17
N GLU A 364 -10.98 -13.75 -0.19
CA GLU A 364 -11.48 -14.86 -1.02
C GLU A 364 -11.28 -14.61 -2.53
N ALA A 365 -11.58 -13.41 -3.03
CA ALA A 365 -11.28 -13.03 -4.42
C ALA A 365 -9.76 -13.08 -4.70
N GLY A 366 -8.94 -12.71 -3.71
CA GLY A 366 -7.48 -12.72 -3.79
C GLY A 366 -6.90 -14.11 -4.03
N TRP A 367 -7.53 -15.18 -3.51
CA TRP A 367 -7.06 -16.55 -3.75
C TRP A 367 -7.15 -16.98 -5.22
N ALA A 368 -8.22 -16.57 -5.90
CA ALA A 368 -8.37 -16.84 -7.32
C ALA A 368 -7.31 -16.09 -8.16
N HIS A 369 -7.01 -14.84 -7.79
CA HIS A 369 -5.95 -14.07 -8.42
C HIS A 369 -4.55 -14.68 -8.17
N LEU A 370 -4.24 -15.06 -6.94
CA LEU A 370 -2.97 -15.73 -6.62
C LEU A 370 -2.82 -17.04 -7.40
N ARG A 371 -3.89 -17.85 -7.51
CA ARG A 371 -3.88 -19.08 -8.31
C ARG A 371 -3.57 -18.76 -9.78
N TRP A 372 -4.18 -17.70 -10.33
CA TRP A 372 -3.92 -17.28 -11.71
C TRP A 372 -2.46 -16.84 -11.90
N PHE A 373 -1.90 -16.00 -11.03
CA PHE A 373 -0.49 -15.64 -11.07
C PHE A 373 0.43 -16.87 -10.99
N ASN A 374 0.08 -17.86 -10.19
CA ASN A 374 0.84 -19.10 -10.07
C ASN A 374 0.80 -19.97 -11.35
N SER A 375 -0.20 -19.80 -12.21
CA SER A 375 -0.27 -20.51 -13.49
C SER A 375 0.62 -19.89 -14.56
N LEU A 376 1.15 -18.68 -14.34
CA LEU A 376 2.01 -17.96 -15.28
C LEU A 376 3.48 -18.18 -14.93
N SER A 377 4.34 -18.22 -15.94
CA SER A 377 5.79 -18.14 -15.78
C SER A 377 6.21 -16.70 -15.38
N THR A 378 7.42 -16.55 -14.84
CA THR A 378 8.00 -15.24 -14.50
C THR A 378 8.00 -14.28 -15.71
N ASN A 379 8.36 -14.78 -16.91
CA ASN A 379 8.35 -13.97 -18.13
C ASN A 379 6.94 -13.53 -18.52
N GLN A 380 5.96 -14.44 -18.46
CA GLN A 380 4.57 -14.07 -18.74
C GLN A 380 4.05 -13.01 -17.79
N ILE A 381 4.44 -13.04 -16.50
CA ILE A 381 4.06 -11.99 -15.54
C ILE A 381 4.73 -10.66 -15.92
N ALA A 382 6.03 -10.66 -16.23
CA ALA A 382 6.74 -9.45 -16.63
C ALA A 382 6.13 -8.79 -17.89
N ASP A 383 5.65 -9.62 -18.83
CA ASP A 383 5.12 -9.15 -20.10
C ASP A 383 3.66 -8.66 -20.04
N LEU A 384 2.97 -8.79 -18.90
CA LEU A 384 1.54 -8.41 -18.77
C LEU A 384 1.25 -6.95 -19.15
N LEU A 385 2.20 -6.04 -18.90
CA LEU A 385 2.04 -4.61 -19.13
C LEU A 385 2.97 -4.05 -20.22
N THR A 386 3.90 -4.85 -20.77
CA THR A 386 4.87 -4.39 -21.79
C THR A 386 4.40 -4.61 -23.22
N GLY A 387 3.31 -5.39 -23.45
CA GLY A 387 2.64 -5.47 -24.73
C GLY A 387 1.97 -4.13 -25.10
N ARG A 388 1.48 -3.98 -26.36
CA ARG A 388 0.79 -2.75 -26.80
C ARG A 388 -0.33 -2.40 -25.81
N ILE A 389 -0.12 -1.31 -25.08
CA ILE A 389 -1.07 -0.68 -24.17
C ILE A 389 -2.02 0.22 -24.96
#